data_486edbab4145e8ab8f62ebf23ad59b6f
#
_entry.id   486edbab4145e8ab8f62ebf23ad59b6f
#
_cell.length_a   1.000
_cell.length_b   1.000
_cell.length_c   1.000
_cell.angle_alpha   90.00
_cell.angle_beta   90.00
_cell.angle_gamma   90.00
#
_symmetry.space_group_name_H-M   'P 1'
#
loop_
_entity.id
_entity.type
_entity.pdbx_description
1 polymer ?
#
loop_
_entity_poly.entity_id
_entity_poly.type
_entity_poly.pdbx_seq_one_letter_code
_entity_poly.pdbx_strand_id
1 'polypeptide(L)'
;MNIIATNYTYCHPEKIEFFEDDEELYDIDVKEDHSFIIEGGFVVHNSAGGSSKQGRNRNFQAVLPIKGKILNVEKCELSRILDSDEVKALIAAIGIDIQTGNISNLRYNKIIISCDADVDGAHISSLLLTLFYRFMKPLLLNGNIYIAQPPLYKVKVGKDDFYLNDDEALSEWKSKAKNPDKAIITRFKGLGEMNPEQLGETTMN
;
A
#
# COMPACT_ATOMS: atom_id res chain seq x y z
N MET A 1 7.45 -21.52 -4.60
CA MET A 1 6.58 -20.56 -5.27
C MET A 1 5.28 -20.55 -4.47
N ASN A 2 5.22 -19.73 -3.42
CA ASN A 2 4.02 -19.58 -2.60
C ASN A 2 3.30 -18.35 -3.09
N ILE A 3 2.31 -18.58 -3.94
CA ILE A 3 1.36 -17.56 -4.35
C ILE A 3 0.47 -17.31 -3.12
N ILE A 4 0.59 -16.15 -2.49
CA ILE A 4 -0.45 -15.67 -1.58
C ILE A 4 -1.65 -15.42 -2.48
N ALA A 5 -2.62 -16.33 -2.41
CA ALA A 5 -3.88 -16.21 -3.13
C ALA A 5 -4.68 -15.05 -2.51
N THR A 6 -4.51 -13.86 -3.03
CA THR A 6 -5.49 -12.81 -2.88
C THR A 6 -6.61 -13.12 -3.85
N ASN A 7 -7.83 -13.36 -3.35
CA ASN A 7 -9.02 -13.54 -4.18
C ASN A 7 -9.34 -12.20 -4.84
N TYR A 8 -8.90 -12.04 -6.08
CA TYR A 8 -9.31 -10.95 -6.95
C TYR A 8 -10.43 -11.43 -7.86
N THR A 9 -11.55 -10.74 -7.86
CA THR A 9 -12.55 -10.89 -8.91
C THR A 9 -12.10 -10.02 -10.07
N TYR A 10 -11.69 -10.63 -11.18
CA TYR A 10 -11.34 -9.90 -12.40
C TYR A 10 -12.62 -9.60 -13.18
N CYS A 11 -12.88 -8.32 -13.44
CA CYS A 11 -13.77 -7.91 -14.51
C CYS A 11 -12.95 -7.78 -15.79
N HIS A 12 -13.34 -8.46 -16.86
CA HIS A 12 -12.73 -8.28 -18.16
C HIS A 12 -13.32 -7.02 -18.82
N PRO A 13 -12.50 -6.05 -19.26
CA PRO A 13 -12.99 -4.91 -20.01
C PRO A 13 -13.54 -5.38 -21.36
N GLU A 14 -14.74 -4.94 -21.72
CA GLU A 14 -15.32 -5.25 -23.05
C GLU A 14 -14.67 -4.43 -24.17
N LYS A 15 -14.05 -3.31 -23.84
CA LYS A 15 -13.37 -2.43 -24.79
C LYS A 15 -12.24 -1.65 -24.11
N ILE A 16 -11.09 -1.61 -24.76
CA ILE A 16 -9.95 -0.77 -24.38
C ILE A 16 -9.74 0.23 -25.52
N GLU A 17 -9.84 1.52 -25.25
CA GLU A 17 -9.52 2.59 -26.19
C GLU A 17 -8.23 3.28 -25.71
N PHE A 18 -7.27 3.40 -26.62
CA PHE A 18 -6.02 4.12 -26.36
C PHE A 18 -6.13 5.50 -27.02
N PHE A 19 -5.92 6.54 -26.23
CA PHE A 19 -5.79 7.90 -26.74
C PHE A 19 -4.31 8.28 -26.67
N GLU A 20 -3.75 8.69 -27.82
CA GLU A 20 -2.45 9.34 -27.84
C GLU A 20 -2.65 10.81 -27.49
N ASP A 21 -2.32 11.20 -26.27
CA ASP A 21 -2.08 12.58 -25.89
C ASP A 21 -0.64 12.68 -25.40
N ASP A 22 0.02 13.83 -25.57
CA ASP A 22 1.44 14.03 -25.29
C ASP A 22 1.83 13.90 -23.81
N GLU A 23 0.88 13.66 -22.92
CA GLU A 23 1.07 13.22 -21.54
C GLU A 23 0.57 11.77 -21.44
N GLU A 24 1.44 10.84 -21.02
CA GLU A 24 1.14 9.41 -20.82
C GLU A 24 0.05 9.19 -19.75
N LEU A 25 -1.20 9.52 -20.07
CA LEU A 25 -2.39 9.21 -19.28
C LEU A 25 -3.16 8.12 -20.01
N TYR A 26 -3.14 6.92 -19.47
CA TYR A 26 -3.98 5.83 -19.93
C TYR A 26 -5.34 5.92 -19.22
N ASP A 27 -6.40 6.05 -20.00
CA ASP A 27 -7.77 6.02 -19.51
C ASP A 27 -8.42 4.70 -19.95
N ILE A 28 -8.99 3.95 -19.00
CA ILE A 28 -9.72 2.71 -19.28
C ILE A 28 -11.17 2.94 -18.86
N ASP A 29 -12.08 3.00 -19.84
CA ASP A 29 -13.53 3.11 -19.58
C ASP A 29 -14.15 1.72 -19.48
N VAL A 30 -14.76 1.39 -18.33
CA VAL A 30 -15.50 0.15 -18.10
C VAL A 30 -16.99 0.49 -18.14
N LYS A 31 -17.70 -0.07 -19.13
CA LYS A 31 -19.01 0.34 -19.63
C LYS A 31 -20.19 0.32 -18.63
N GLU A 32 -20.07 -0.21 -17.46
CA GLU A 32 -21.14 -0.25 -16.44
C GLU A 32 -20.74 0.28 -15.07
N ASP A 33 -19.49 0.61 -14.83
CA ASP A 33 -19.04 0.88 -13.46
C ASP A 33 -18.05 2.03 -13.33
N HIS A 34 -17.76 2.84 -14.33
CA HIS A 34 -16.83 3.98 -14.32
C HIS A 34 -15.63 3.83 -13.36
N SER A 35 -15.28 2.59 -13.04
CA SER A 35 -14.24 2.25 -12.08
C SER A 35 -12.98 1.88 -12.82
N PHE A 36 -12.05 2.81 -12.83
CA PHE A 36 -10.68 2.55 -13.27
C PHE A 36 -10.02 1.57 -12.31
N ILE A 37 -9.58 0.41 -12.82
CA ILE A 37 -8.70 -0.46 -12.06
C ILE A 37 -7.28 0.09 -12.18
N ILE A 38 -6.99 1.15 -11.46
CA ILE A 38 -5.60 1.49 -11.14
C ILE A 38 -5.28 0.77 -9.84
N GLU A 39 -4.53 -0.30 -9.92
CA GLU A 39 -4.10 -1.03 -8.73
C GLU A 39 -3.19 -0.16 -7.86
N GLY A 40 -3.70 0.19 -6.66
CA GLY A 40 -2.89 0.53 -5.53
C GLY A 40 -2.24 1.92 -5.45
N GLY A 41 -2.91 2.85 -4.80
CA GLY A 41 -2.23 4.00 -4.17
C GLY A 41 -1.62 3.59 -2.83
N PHE A 42 -0.29 3.69 -2.69
CA PHE A 42 0.40 3.42 -1.44
C PHE A 42 0.60 4.69 -0.63
N VAL A 43 0.12 4.68 0.61
CA VAL A 43 0.42 5.69 1.62
C VAL A 43 1.53 5.14 2.50
N VAL A 44 2.74 5.65 2.36
CA VAL A 44 3.94 5.12 3.03
C VAL A 44 4.56 6.13 3.98
N HIS A 45 5.19 5.65 5.06
CA HIS A 45 6.02 6.51 5.89
C HIS A 45 7.21 7.08 5.09
N ASN A 46 7.61 8.32 5.39
CA ASN A 46 8.58 9.06 4.58
C ASN A 46 9.94 8.36 4.45
N SER A 47 10.39 7.59 5.45
CA SER A 47 11.66 6.83 5.41
C SER A 47 11.70 5.80 4.28
N ALA A 48 10.57 5.18 3.94
CA ALA A 48 10.45 4.21 2.86
C ALA A 48 10.01 4.82 1.52
N GLY A 49 9.67 6.12 1.49
CA GLY A 49 9.09 6.78 0.33
C GLY A 49 9.96 6.73 -0.93
N GLY A 50 11.27 6.82 -0.79
CA GLY A 50 12.23 6.74 -1.90
C GLY A 50 12.27 5.35 -2.52
N SER A 51 12.49 4.32 -1.72
CA SER A 51 12.55 2.93 -2.17
C SER A 51 11.20 2.46 -2.74
N SER A 52 10.08 2.83 -2.11
CA SER A 52 8.74 2.51 -2.61
C SER A 52 8.45 3.16 -3.97
N LYS A 53 8.84 4.43 -4.17
CA LYS A 53 8.69 5.10 -5.48
C LYS A 53 9.50 4.43 -6.58
N GLN A 54 10.65 3.86 -6.27
CA GLN A 54 11.48 3.14 -7.23
C GLN A 54 10.95 1.72 -7.47
N GLY A 55 10.47 1.03 -6.43
CA GLY A 55 9.98 -0.36 -6.50
C GLY A 55 8.57 -0.51 -7.08
N ARG A 56 7.76 0.57 -7.15
CA ARG A 56 6.40 0.52 -7.67
C ARG A 56 6.32 0.21 -9.16
N ASN A 57 5.25 -0.41 -9.59
CA ASN A 57 4.88 -0.43 -11.00
C ASN A 57 4.29 0.94 -11.37
N ARG A 58 4.99 1.69 -12.22
CA ARG A 58 4.64 3.08 -12.57
C ARG A 58 3.35 3.19 -13.39
N ASN A 59 2.93 2.13 -14.06
CA ASN A 59 1.76 2.14 -14.92
C ASN A 59 0.45 2.22 -14.12
N PHE A 60 0.43 1.66 -12.90
CA PHE A 60 -0.81 1.56 -12.11
C PHE A 60 -0.63 1.76 -10.59
N GLN A 61 0.58 2.05 -10.13
CA GLN A 61 0.83 2.30 -8.70
C GLN A 61 1.34 3.72 -8.46
N ALA A 62 0.79 4.40 -7.47
CA ALA A 62 1.32 5.65 -6.94
C ALA A 62 1.80 5.48 -5.51
N VAL A 63 2.71 6.33 -5.07
CA VAL A 63 3.23 6.37 -3.70
C VAL A 63 3.11 7.78 -3.16
N LEU A 64 2.36 7.93 -2.07
CA LEU A 64 2.26 9.18 -1.31
C LEU A 64 3.02 9.04 0.02
N PRO A 65 4.21 9.65 0.15
CA PRO A 65 4.94 9.67 1.40
C PRO A 65 4.27 10.59 2.42
N ILE A 66 4.02 10.08 3.63
CA ILE A 66 3.52 10.87 4.76
C ILE A 66 4.70 11.22 5.67
N LYS A 67 4.84 12.50 6.01
CA LYS A 67 5.89 12.99 6.88
C LYS A 67 5.46 12.91 8.34
N GLY A 68 6.08 11.98 9.09
CA GLY A 68 5.81 11.82 10.52
C GLY A 68 4.40 11.32 10.83
N LYS A 69 3.92 11.64 12.03
CA LYS A 69 2.59 11.28 12.51
C LYS A 69 1.58 12.32 12.05
N ILE A 70 0.53 11.86 11.37
CA ILE A 70 -0.57 12.76 11.02
C ILE A 70 -1.34 13.21 12.27
N LEU A 71 -2.13 14.26 12.10
CA LEU A 71 -2.99 14.80 13.13
C LEU A 71 -3.96 13.73 13.66
N ASN A 72 -4.14 13.67 14.99
CA ASN A 72 -5.18 12.85 15.59
C ASN A 72 -6.55 13.53 15.44
N VAL A 73 -7.32 13.07 14.47
CA VAL A 73 -8.60 13.68 14.09
C VAL A 73 -9.70 13.54 15.15
N GLU A 74 -9.58 12.60 16.09
CA GLU A 74 -10.51 12.47 17.22
C GLU A 74 -10.39 13.63 18.22
N LYS A 75 -9.24 14.32 18.24
CA LYS A 75 -8.93 15.38 19.18
C LYS A 75 -8.93 16.78 18.55
N CYS A 76 -9.33 16.88 17.30
CA CYS A 76 -9.24 18.12 16.53
C CYS A 76 -10.57 18.50 15.90
N GLU A 77 -10.81 19.80 15.77
CA GLU A 77 -11.92 20.33 14.97
C GLU A 77 -11.69 20.13 13.48
N LEU A 78 -12.79 20.03 12.72
CA LEU A 78 -12.76 19.79 11.28
C LEU A 78 -11.94 20.85 10.52
N SER A 79 -12.04 22.12 10.91
CA SER A 79 -11.27 23.22 10.33
C SER A 79 -9.77 22.94 10.35
N ARG A 80 -9.25 22.54 11.52
CA ARG A 80 -7.85 22.23 11.73
C ARG A 80 -7.40 20.98 10.94
N ILE A 81 -8.29 20.01 10.77
CA ILE A 81 -8.03 18.79 9.99
C ILE A 81 -7.87 19.17 8.52
N LEU A 82 -8.77 20.03 8.02
CA LEU A 82 -8.73 20.52 6.63
C LEU A 82 -7.58 21.50 6.37
N ASP A 83 -6.96 22.05 7.39
CA ASP A 83 -5.77 22.90 7.25
C ASP A 83 -4.47 22.09 7.17
N SER A 84 -4.48 20.81 7.58
CA SER A 84 -3.30 19.94 7.48
C SER A 84 -2.92 19.64 6.03
N ASP A 85 -1.68 19.93 5.67
CA ASP A 85 -1.17 19.71 4.31
C ASP A 85 -1.12 18.21 3.96
N GLU A 86 -0.83 17.33 4.94
CA GLU A 86 -0.84 15.89 4.77
C GLU A 86 -2.25 15.38 4.46
N VAL A 87 -3.28 15.90 5.16
CA VAL A 87 -4.67 15.52 4.93
C VAL A 87 -5.15 16.05 3.59
N LYS A 88 -4.83 17.30 3.24
CA LYS A 88 -5.13 17.87 1.90
C LYS A 88 -4.50 17.04 0.78
N ALA A 89 -3.23 16.68 0.92
CA ALA A 89 -2.53 15.86 -0.06
C ALA A 89 -3.18 14.48 -0.21
N LEU A 90 -3.59 13.87 0.91
CA LEU A 90 -4.25 12.57 0.90
C LEU A 90 -5.62 12.64 0.20
N ILE A 91 -6.44 13.63 0.53
CA ILE A 91 -7.75 13.85 -0.10
C ILE A 91 -7.59 14.06 -1.61
N ALA A 92 -6.68 14.94 -2.00
CA ALA A 92 -6.41 15.24 -3.41
C ALA A 92 -5.87 14.03 -4.17
N ALA A 93 -4.99 13.23 -3.56
CA ALA A 93 -4.43 12.04 -4.17
C ALA A 93 -5.49 10.94 -4.36
N ILE A 94 -6.37 10.74 -3.38
CA ILE A 94 -7.42 9.70 -3.42
C ILE A 94 -8.56 10.10 -4.36
N GLY A 95 -8.90 11.40 -4.41
CA GLY A 95 -10.02 11.90 -5.21
C GLY A 95 -11.38 11.77 -4.53
N ILE A 96 -11.42 11.67 -3.21
CA ILE A 96 -12.68 11.63 -2.44
C ILE A 96 -13.17 13.04 -2.08
N ASP A 97 -14.48 13.25 -2.14
CA ASP A 97 -15.13 14.41 -1.52
C ASP A 97 -15.49 14.09 -0.06
N ILE A 98 -14.74 14.64 0.87
CA ILE A 98 -14.96 14.38 2.31
C ILE A 98 -16.22 15.04 2.88
N GLN A 99 -16.79 16.04 2.22
CA GLN A 99 -18.01 16.70 2.68
C GLN A 99 -19.25 15.86 2.38
N THR A 100 -19.29 15.28 1.19
CA THR A 100 -20.41 14.44 0.73
C THR A 100 -20.16 12.95 0.91
N GLY A 101 -18.92 12.53 1.10
CA GLY A 101 -18.52 11.13 1.09
C GLY A 101 -18.56 10.50 -0.31
N ASN A 102 -18.65 11.33 -1.36
CA ASN A 102 -18.72 10.83 -2.73
C ASN A 102 -17.37 10.26 -3.18
N ILE A 103 -17.43 9.02 -3.66
CA ILE A 103 -16.27 8.23 -4.12
C ILE A 103 -16.28 8.01 -5.64
N SER A 104 -17.17 8.68 -6.41
CA SER A 104 -17.25 8.50 -7.87
C SER A 104 -16.02 8.98 -8.62
N ASN A 105 -15.20 9.84 -8.00
CA ASN A 105 -13.96 10.37 -8.56
C ASN A 105 -12.70 9.74 -7.95
N LEU A 106 -12.82 8.53 -7.39
CA LEU A 106 -11.65 7.81 -6.88
C LEU A 106 -10.63 7.58 -7.98
N ARG A 107 -9.37 7.90 -7.67
CA ARG A 107 -8.24 7.66 -8.56
C ARG A 107 -7.61 6.28 -8.35
N TYR A 108 -7.86 5.64 -7.21
CA TYR A 108 -7.28 4.35 -6.84
C TYR A 108 -8.32 3.49 -6.15
N ASN A 109 -8.52 2.28 -6.65
CA ASN A 109 -9.44 1.30 -6.05
C ASN A 109 -8.88 0.69 -4.77
N LYS A 110 -7.56 0.60 -4.65
CA LYS A 110 -6.87 0.11 -3.45
C LYS A 110 -6.00 1.21 -2.88
N ILE A 111 -6.19 1.51 -1.61
CA ILE A 111 -5.38 2.45 -0.84
C ILE A 111 -4.68 1.63 0.23
N ILE A 112 -3.36 1.52 0.12
CA ILE A 112 -2.56 0.60 0.92
C ILE A 112 -1.71 1.41 1.88
N ILE A 113 -1.99 1.28 3.18
CA ILE A 113 -1.18 1.85 4.25
C ILE A 113 0.05 0.97 4.43
N SER A 114 1.23 1.55 4.25
CA SER A 114 2.50 0.85 4.39
C SER A 114 3.37 1.55 5.42
N CYS A 115 3.52 0.94 6.59
CA CYS A 115 4.29 1.43 7.73
C CYS A 115 5.26 0.36 8.22
N ASP A 116 6.28 0.78 8.98
CA ASP A 116 7.20 -0.13 9.62
C ASP A 116 6.48 -1.03 10.64
N ALA A 117 6.99 -2.24 10.85
CA ALA A 117 6.43 -3.20 11.79
C ALA A 117 6.86 -2.91 13.24
N ASP A 118 6.82 -1.65 13.66
CA ASP A 118 7.16 -1.18 14.98
C ASP A 118 6.00 -0.42 15.65
N VAL A 119 6.22 0.05 16.89
CA VAL A 119 5.20 0.79 17.66
C VAL A 119 4.81 2.10 16.97
N ASP A 120 5.76 2.80 16.36
CA ASP A 120 5.50 4.05 15.66
C ASP A 120 4.72 3.82 14.37
N GLY A 121 5.03 2.78 13.61
CA GLY A 121 4.27 2.38 12.42
C GLY A 121 2.84 1.96 12.76
N ALA A 122 2.65 1.19 13.84
CA ALA A 122 1.32 0.83 14.34
C ALA A 122 0.51 2.08 14.74
N HIS A 123 1.16 3.06 15.37
CA HIS A 123 0.51 4.33 15.74
C HIS A 123 0.13 5.15 14.50
N ILE A 124 1.01 5.26 13.49
CA ILE A 124 0.71 5.95 12.23
C ILE A 124 -0.46 5.28 11.51
N SER A 125 -0.47 3.96 11.40
CA SER A 125 -1.57 3.19 10.81
C SER A 125 -2.89 3.44 11.54
N SER A 126 -2.89 3.48 12.87
CA SER A 126 -4.08 3.78 13.67
C SER A 126 -4.60 5.18 13.41
N LEU A 127 -3.73 6.19 13.29
CA LEU A 127 -4.14 7.57 12.98
C LEU A 127 -4.73 7.67 11.58
N LEU A 128 -4.15 7.01 10.59
CA LEU A 128 -4.68 6.94 9.21
C LEU A 128 -6.03 6.23 9.16
N LEU A 129 -6.17 5.09 9.82
CA LEU A 129 -7.43 4.35 9.90
C LEU A 129 -8.52 5.19 10.58
N THR A 130 -8.18 5.95 11.63
CA THR A 130 -9.10 6.87 12.31
C THR A 130 -9.55 7.97 11.35
N LEU A 131 -8.64 8.55 10.57
CA LEU A 131 -8.97 9.55 9.54
C LEU A 131 -9.92 8.95 8.49
N PHE A 132 -9.62 7.79 7.96
CA PHE A 132 -10.49 7.10 6.99
C PHE A 132 -11.87 6.79 7.58
N TYR A 133 -11.91 6.29 8.81
CA TYR A 133 -13.17 5.96 9.46
C TYR A 133 -14.07 7.19 9.70
N ARG A 134 -13.48 8.30 10.12
CA ARG A 134 -14.23 9.52 10.48
C ARG A 134 -14.67 10.31 9.26
N PHE A 135 -13.83 10.42 8.23
CA PHE A 135 -14.03 11.36 7.13
C PHE A 135 -14.15 10.71 5.76
N MET A 136 -13.76 9.46 5.63
CA MET A 136 -13.75 8.72 4.36
C MET A 136 -14.37 7.33 4.52
N LYS A 137 -15.40 7.22 5.37
CA LYS A 137 -16.05 5.96 5.73
C LYS A 137 -16.48 5.11 4.53
N PRO A 138 -16.98 5.66 3.41
CA PRO A 138 -17.30 4.87 2.22
C PRO A 138 -16.14 4.02 1.71
N LEU A 139 -14.89 4.49 1.80
CA LEU A 139 -13.71 3.72 1.38
C LEU A 139 -13.50 2.45 2.22
N LEU A 140 -13.80 2.51 3.53
CA LEU A 140 -13.73 1.34 4.40
C LEU A 140 -14.86 0.37 4.12
N LEU A 141 -16.08 0.88 3.95
CA LEU A 141 -17.26 0.04 3.70
C LEU A 141 -17.18 -0.69 2.35
N ASN A 142 -16.56 -0.06 1.35
CA ASN A 142 -16.35 -0.66 0.04
C ASN A 142 -15.07 -1.53 -0.05
N GLY A 143 -14.30 -1.65 1.04
CA GLY A 143 -13.10 -2.48 1.05
C GLY A 143 -11.92 -1.89 0.25
N ASN A 144 -11.86 -0.56 0.11
CA ASN A 144 -10.76 0.11 -0.60
C ASN A 144 -9.48 0.27 0.24
N ILE A 145 -9.55 0.13 1.57
CA ILE A 145 -8.43 0.36 2.49
C ILE A 145 -7.75 -0.96 2.86
N TYR A 146 -6.44 -1.02 2.70
CA TYR A 146 -5.59 -2.17 3.00
C TYR A 146 -4.42 -1.74 3.89
N ILE A 147 -3.87 -2.69 4.63
CA ILE A 147 -2.63 -2.53 5.39
C ILE A 147 -1.62 -3.49 4.79
N ALA A 148 -0.48 -2.95 4.35
CA ALA A 148 0.62 -3.77 3.87
C ALA A 148 1.23 -4.58 5.02
N GLN A 149 1.59 -5.82 4.70
CA GLN A 149 2.32 -6.70 5.62
C GLN A 149 3.66 -7.06 4.98
N PRO A 150 4.68 -6.20 5.14
CA PRO A 150 6.01 -6.50 4.63
C PRO A 150 6.60 -7.70 5.35
N PRO A 151 7.48 -8.49 4.69
CA PRO A 151 8.13 -9.61 5.33
C PRO A 151 9.08 -9.13 6.44
N LEU A 152 9.10 -9.90 7.53
CA LEU A 152 10.00 -9.64 8.66
C LEU A 152 11.39 -10.23 8.43
N TYR A 153 11.49 -11.31 7.66
CA TYR A 153 12.74 -12.01 7.40
C TYR A 153 13.00 -12.24 5.92
N LYS A 154 14.28 -12.12 5.56
CA LYS A 154 14.84 -12.66 4.32
C LYS A 154 15.75 -13.83 4.68
N VAL A 155 15.54 -14.98 4.06
CA VAL A 155 16.37 -16.19 4.21
C VAL A 155 17.02 -16.48 2.88
N LYS A 156 18.34 -16.45 2.83
CA LYS A 156 19.12 -16.76 1.62
C LYS A 156 19.77 -18.13 1.74
N VAL A 157 19.50 -19.01 0.77
CA VAL A 157 20.08 -20.34 0.67
C VAL A 157 20.73 -20.49 -0.71
N GLY A 158 22.05 -20.37 -0.76
CA GLY A 158 22.77 -20.38 -2.03
C GLY A 158 22.37 -19.20 -2.93
N LYS A 159 21.63 -19.47 -3.99
CA LYS A 159 21.13 -18.43 -4.93
C LYS A 159 19.67 -18.05 -4.70
N ASP A 160 18.96 -18.79 -3.85
CA ASP A 160 17.53 -18.61 -3.62
C ASP A 160 17.29 -17.72 -2.41
N ASP A 161 16.39 -16.75 -2.57
CA ASP A 161 15.92 -15.84 -1.54
C ASP A 161 14.47 -16.20 -1.18
N PHE A 162 14.18 -16.31 0.12
CA PHE A 162 12.85 -16.56 0.67
C PHE A 162 12.48 -15.40 1.59
N TYR A 163 11.23 -14.94 1.49
CA TYR A 163 10.71 -13.90 2.36
C TYR A 163 9.66 -14.48 3.28
N LEU A 164 9.78 -14.21 4.59
CA LEU A 164 8.93 -14.77 5.63
C LEU A 164 8.34 -13.65 6.47
N ASN A 165 7.04 -13.73 6.74
CA ASN A 165 6.29 -12.63 7.31
C ASN A 165 6.48 -12.46 8.82
N ASP A 166 6.79 -13.55 9.55
CA ASP A 166 6.85 -13.56 11.03
C ASP A 166 7.80 -14.64 11.57
N ASP A 167 7.90 -14.70 12.90
CA ASP A 167 8.73 -15.67 13.61
C ASP A 167 8.21 -17.10 13.45
N GLU A 168 6.90 -17.28 13.30
CA GLU A 168 6.27 -18.59 13.11
C GLU A 168 6.66 -19.16 11.74
N ALA A 169 6.53 -18.37 10.70
CA ALA A 169 6.96 -18.72 9.34
C ALA A 169 8.46 -19.07 9.30
N LEU A 170 9.30 -18.33 10.03
CA LEU A 170 10.72 -18.62 10.14
C LEU A 170 10.98 -19.97 10.84
N SER A 171 10.26 -20.25 11.92
CA SER A 171 10.36 -21.51 12.67
C SER A 171 9.91 -22.69 11.82
N GLU A 172 8.81 -22.53 11.09
CA GLU A 172 8.29 -23.52 10.15
C GLU A 172 9.28 -23.80 9.02
N TRP A 173 9.84 -22.73 8.43
CA TRP A 173 10.86 -22.85 7.38
C TRP A 173 12.08 -23.63 7.89
N LYS A 174 12.60 -23.30 9.09
CA LYS A 174 13.75 -24.00 9.71
C LYS A 174 13.48 -25.49 9.93
N SER A 175 12.25 -25.85 10.31
CA SER A 175 11.87 -27.24 10.54
C SER A 175 11.83 -28.09 9.26
N LYS A 176 11.54 -27.46 8.13
CA LYS A 176 11.40 -28.11 6.82
C LYS A 176 12.69 -28.08 5.98
N ALA A 177 13.60 -27.18 6.29
CA ALA A 177 14.84 -27.00 5.53
C ALA A 177 15.82 -28.15 5.78
N LYS A 178 16.42 -28.68 4.70
CA LYS A 178 17.42 -29.76 4.79
C LYS A 178 18.68 -29.35 5.54
N ASN A 179 19.10 -28.09 5.43
CA ASN A 179 20.32 -27.53 6.06
C ASN A 179 20.06 -26.09 6.53
N PRO A 180 19.28 -25.87 7.59
CA PRO A 180 18.93 -24.52 8.03
C PRO A 180 20.15 -23.69 8.48
N ASP A 181 21.20 -24.35 8.97
CA ASP A 181 22.43 -23.71 9.46
C ASP A 181 23.29 -23.08 8.32
N LYS A 182 23.04 -23.45 7.07
CA LYS A 182 23.71 -22.86 5.90
C LYS A 182 22.99 -21.63 5.35
N ALA A 183 21.82 -21.32 5.88
CA ALA A 183 21.04 -20.18 5.46
C ALA A 183 21.54 -18.89 6.10
N ILE A 184 21.60 -17.82 5.33
CA ILE A 184 21.82 -16.47 5.84
C ILE A 184 20.44 -15.86 6.12
N ILE A 185 20.15 -15.62 7.41
CA ILE A 185 18.87 -15.03 7.83
C ILE A 185 19.10 -13.57 8.16
N THR A 186 18.40 -12.69 7.47
CA THR A 186 18.38 -11.25 7.72
C THR A 186 17.01 -10.86 8.23
N ARG A 187 16.95 -10.14 9.35
CA ARG A 187 15.72 -9.56 9.88
C ARG A 187 15.62 -8.11 9.45
N PHE A 188 14.50 -7.73 8.84
CA PHE A 188 14.18 -6.33 8.54
C PHE A 188 13.58 -5.67 9.77
N LYS A 189 14.08 -4.50 10.14
CA LYS A 189 13.55 -3.68 11.25
C LYS A 189 12.49 -2.72 10.77
N GLY A 190 12.49 -2.39 9.47
CA GLY A 190 11.52 -1.52 8.83
C GLY A 190 11.66 -1.54 7.31
N LEU A 191 10.70 -0.93 6.65
CA LEU A 191 10.64 -0.80 5.18
C LEU A 191 11.87 -0.08 4.59
N GLY A 192 12.47 0.81 5.37
CA GLY A 192 13.68 1.55 4.95
C GLY A 192 14.92 0.68 4.79
N GLU A 193 14.95 -0.54 5.35
CA GLU A 193 16.04 -1.50 5.18
C GLU A 193 15.89 -2.36 3.91
N MET A 194 14.71 -2.30 3.29
CA MET A 194 14.44 -3.03 2.03
C MET A 194 14.81 -2.17 0.83
N ASN A 195 15.51 -2.76 -0.13
CA ASN A 195 15.77 -2.11 -1.39
C ASN A 195 14.50 -2.04 -2.27
N PRO A 196 14.48 -1.23 -3.33
CA PRO A 196 13.30 -1.07 -4.19
C PRO A 196 12.77 -2.37 -4.80
N GLU A 197 13.68 -3.26 -5.22
CA GLU A 197 13.34 -4.55 -5.81
C GLU A 197 12.63 -5.46 -4.80
N GLN A 198 13.17 -5.55 -3.58
CA GLN A 198 12.57 -6.30 -2.49
C GLN A 198 11.17 -5.79 -2.14
N LEU A 199 11.00 -4.47 -2.02
CA LEU A 199 9.68 -3.86 -1.77
C LEU A 199 8.70 -4.14 -2.91
N GLY A 200 9.17 -4.04 -4.16
CA GLY A 200 8.37 -4.34 -5.34
C GLY A 200 7.88 -5.79 -5.35
N GLU A 201 8.77 -6.75 -5.06
CA GLU A 201 8.45 -8.18 -5.12
C GLU A 201 7.58 -8.68 -3.95
N THR A 202 7.68 -8.09 -2.77
CA THR A 202 7.07 -8.64 -1.55
C THR A 202 5.87 -7.84 -1.04
N THR A 203 5.96 -6.51 -1.08
CA THR A 203 5.00 -5.62 -0.40
C THR A 203 4.10 -4.89 -1.39
N MET A 204 4.58 -4.65 -2.61
CA MET A 204 3.89 -3.83 -3.61
C MET A 204 3.36 -4.64 -4.80
N ASN A 205 3.56 -5.96 -4.84
CA ASN A 205 3.12 -6.83 -5.92
C ASN A 205 1.80 -7.53 -5.61
#